data_fcd0039489560c9a93d24f6ffde88ab4
#
_entry.id   fcd0039489560c9a93d24f6ffde88ab4
#
_cell.length_a   1.000
_cell.length_b   1.000
_cell.length_c   1.000
_cell.angle_alpha   90.00
_cell.angle_beta   90.00
_cell.angle_gamma   90.00
#
_symmetry.space_group_name_H-M   'P 1'
#
loop_
_entity.id
_entity.type
_entity.pdbx_description
1 polymer ?
#
loop_
_entity_poly.entity_id
_entity_poly.type
_entity_poly.pdbx_seq_one_letter_code
_entity_poly.pdbx_strand_id
1 'polypeptide(L)'
;MIAANGVTARHLEGKGLASLRRVLRAPRNWDRIVELAAKVDEKLPPVPNAAALDAFLAKRRTADPDGFPDLSLSIVKLLGSGEYELEVPGEPLTGHFGLAVKGYAHSTAPNRRYPDLIAQRLLKAALAARPSPYPNDELRAMARHCTEQEDNAAKVERQVAKSAAALLLASRIGRQFDGIVTGASAKGTWARIAAPAVEGRIVRGFDGLRVGERVRVQLAHVDVARGFIDFTTVRQES
;
A
#
# COMPACT_ATOMS: atom_id res chain seq x y z
N MET A 1 -18.04 -0.99 8.10
CA MET A 1 -16.84 -1.41 8.84
C MET A 1 -16.02 -0.25 9.39
N ILE A 2 -15.64 0.77 8.61
CA ILE A 2 -14.83 1.94 9.07
C ILE A 2 -15.50 2.62 10.27
N ALA A 3 -16.80 2.93 10.19
CA ALA A 3 -17.55 3.56 11.28
C ALA A 3 -17.51 2.73 12.57
N ALA A 4 -17.75 1.40 12.50
CA ALA A 4 -17.69 0.51 13.66
C ALA A 4 -16.30 0.50 14.30
N ASN A 5 -15.24 0.40 13.49
CA ASN A 5 -13.87 0.46 13.96
C ASN A 5 -13.55 1.80 14.67
N GLY A 6 -14.04 2.93 14.12
CA GLY A 6 -13.89 4.23 14.75
C GLY A 6 -14.68 4.39 16.05
N VAL A 7 -15.90 3.81 16.12
CA VAL A 7 -16.70 3.80 17.36
C VAL A 7 -16.01 2.99 18.45
N THR A 8 -15.52 1.78 18.12
CA THR A 8 -14.77 0.95 19.07
C THR A 8 -13.55 1.68 19.62
N ALA A 9 -12.78 2.34 18.74
CA ALA A 9 -11.61 3.12 19.12
C ALA A 9 -11.96 4.19 20.16
N ARG A 10 -12.94 5.06 19.85
CA ARG A 10 -13.39 6.13 20.76
C ARG A 10 -13.99 5.61 22.06
N HIS A 11 -14.72 4.48 22.02
CA HIS A 11 -15.29 3.90 23.22
C HIS A 11 -14.20 3.44 24.20
N LEU A 12 -13.16 2.74 23.71
CA LEU A 12 -12.05 2.29 24.54
C LEU A 12 -11.27 3.48 25.12
N GLU A 13 -10.99 4.50 24.31
CA GLU A 13 -10.37 5.75 24.73
C GLU A 13 -11.18 6.46 25.82
N GLY A 14 -12.50 6.62 25.61
CA GLY A 14 -13.41 7.23 26.59
C GLY A 14 -13.56 6.44 27.90
N LYS A 15 -13.20 5.15 27.91
CA LYS A 15 -13.11 4.31 29.11
C LYS A 15 -11.73 4.31 29.75
N GLY A 16 -10.79 5.10 29.25
CA GLY A 16 -9.42 5.16 29.76
C GLY A 16 -8.60 3.90 29.49
N LEU A 17 -9.01 3.05 28.54
CA LEU A 17 -8.30 1.81 28.20
C LEU A 17 -7.37 2.01 27.03
N ALA A 18 -6.09 1.66 27.25
CA ALA A 18 -5.13 1.55 26.18
C ALA A 18 -5.55 0.46 25.19
N SER A 19 -5.27 0.66 23.89
CA SER A 19 -5.71 -0.27 22.86
C SER A 19 -4.84 -0.20 21.59
N LEU A 20 -4.91 -1.26 20.78
CA LEU A 20 -4.21 -1.32 19.50
C LEU A 20 -4.92 -0.45 18.47
N ARG A 21 -4.17 0.43 17.82
CA ARG A 21 -4.64 1.27 16.72
C ARG A 21 -4.01 0.85 15.41
N ARG A 22 -4.79 0.92 14.35
CA ARG A 22 -4.26 0.84 12.99
C ARG A 22 -3.92 2.25 12.53
N VAL A 23 -2.65 2.52 12.34
CA VAL A 23 -2.15 3.84 11.97
C VAL A 23 -1.53 3.82 10.57
N LEU A 24 -1.66 4.92 9.86
CA LEU A 24 -0.92 5.20 8.64
C LEU A 24 -0.42 6.63 8.73
N ARG A 25 0.87 6.76 8.86
CA ARG A 25 1.49 8.10 8.97
C ARG A 25 1.35 8.88 7.68
N ALA A 26 1.45 10.20 7.76
CA ALA A 26 1.57 11.02 6.56
C ALA A 26 2.78 10.55 5.73
N PRO A 27 2.66 10.48 4.39
CA PRO A 27 3.72 9.98 3.53
C PRO A 27 4.95 10.87 3.59
N ARG A 28 6.12 10.26 3.76
CA ARG A 28 7.41 11.00 3.81
C ARG A 28 7.77 11.67 2.49
N ASN A 29 7.30 11.10 1.38
CA ASN A 29 7.57 11.60 0.03
C ASN A 29 6.31 12.29 -0.55
N TRP A 30 5.67 13.15 0.27
CA TRP A 30 4.48 13.89 -0.15
C TRP A 30 4.75 14.80 -1.36
N ASP A 31 5.91 15.40 -1.45
CA ASP A 31 6.40 16.17 -2.58
C ASP A 31 6.26 15.41 -3.91
N ARG A 32 6.59 14.11 -3.93
CA ARG A 32 6.40 13.27 -5.12
C ARG A 32 4.92 13.05 -5.48
N ILE A 33 4.04 13.02 -4.50
CA ILE A 33 2.59 12.95 -4.77
C ILE A 33 2.12 14.27 -5.37
N VAL A 34 2.61 15.40 -4.87
CA VAL A 34 2.36 16.74 -5.43
C VAL A 34 2.88 16.84 -6.88
N GLU A 35 4.08 16.33 -7.16
CA GLU A 35 4.63 16.28 -8.51
C GLU A 35 3.78 15.41 -9.46
N LEU A 36 3.28 14.26 -8.99
CA LEU A 36 2.39 13.41 -9.78
C LEU A 36 1.07 14.11 -10.11
N ALA A 37 0.50 14.85 -9.16
CA ALA A 37 -0.69 15.64 -9.40
C ALA A 37 -0.43 16.78 -10.41
N ALA A 38 0.72 17.46 -10.32
CA ALA A 38 1.09 18.53 -11.25
C ALA A 38 1.26 18.03 -12.69
N LYS A 39 1.69 16.78 -12.92
CA LYS A 39 1.78 16.18 -14.27
C LYS A 39 0.44 16.01 -14.98
N VAL A 40 -0.66 16.08 -14.24
CA VAL A 40 -2.03 15.98 -14.75
C VAL A 40 -2.82 17.28 -14.50
N ASP A 41 -2.09 18.41 -14.42
CA ASP A 41 -2.59 19.77 -14.23
C ASP A 41 -3.43 19.97 -12.96
N GLU A 42 -3.12 19.19 -11.90
CA GLU A 42 -3.80 19.31 -10.60
C GLU A 42 -2.83 19.83 -9.52
N LYS A 43 -3.39 20.57 -8.57
CA LYS A 43 -2.61 21.14 -7.47
C LYS A 43 -3.02 20.51 -6.14
N LEU A 44 -2.05 19.94 -5.46
CA LEU A 44 -2.16 19.51 -4.07
C LEU A 44 -1.44 20.51 -3.15
N PRO A 45 -1.88 20.66 -1.89
CA PRO A 45 -1.18 21.50 -0.92
C PRO A 45 0.25 20.97 -0.67
N PRO A 46 1.22 21.85 -0.32
CA PRO A 46 2.60 21.44 -0.07
C PRO A 46 2.75 20.60 1.20
N VAL A 47 1.79 20.67 2.12
CA VAL A 47 1.75 19.86 3.35
C VAL A 47 0.79 18.67 3.14
N PRO A 48 1.13 17.47 3.64
CA PRO A 48 0.26 16.30 3.51
C PRO A 48 -1.17 16.55 3.98
N ASN A 49 -2.14 16.32 3.08
CA ASN A 49 -3.56 16.52 3.33
C ASN A 49 -4.37 15.37 2.72
N ALA A 50 -4.91 14.52 3.58
CA ALA A 50 -5.64 13.32 3.16
C ALA A 50 -6.93 13.65 2.40
N ALA A 51 -7.67 14.68 2.81
CA ALA A 51 -8.91 15.07 2.15
C ALA A 51 -8.66 15.65 0.74
N ALA A 52 -7.58 16.44 0.58
CA ALA A 52 -7.18 16.94 -0.73
C ALA A 52 -6.73 15.81 -1.66
N LEU A 53 -6.02 14.80 -1.13
CA LEU A 53 -5.63 13.62 -1.90
C LEU A 53 -6.84 12.79 -2.33
N ASP A 54 -7.81 12.57 -1.45
CA ASP A 54 -9.04 11.84 -1.77
C ASP A 54 -9.85 12.55 -2.86
N ALA A 55 -10.05 13.86 -2.75
CA ALA A 55 -10.72 14.66 -3.77
C ALA A 55 -10.00 14.59 -5.13
N PHE A 56 -8.67 14.68 -5.13
CA PHE A 56 -7.85 14.52 -6.33
C PHE A 56 -8.06 13.15 -6.98
N LEU A 57 -7.97 12.07 -6.21
CA LEU A 57 -8.14 10.71 -6.72
C LEU A 57 -9.57 10.47 -7.25
N ALA A 58 -10.59 10.98 -6.58
CA ALA A 58 -11.97 10.90 -7.02
C ALA A 58 -12.18 11.61 -8.37
N LYS A 59 -11.62 12.82 -8.52
CA LYS A 59 -11.65 13.59 -9.76
C LYS A 59 -10.95 12.85 -10.91
N ARG A 60 -9.74 12.32 -10.66
CA ARG A 60 -8.96 11.61 -11.68
C ARG A 60 -9.63 10.31 -12.14
N ARG A 61 -10.24 9.57 -11.23
CA ARG A 61 -10.98 8.34 -11.55
C ARG A 61 -12.11 8.59 -12.56
N THR A 62 -12.75 9.75 -12.47
CA THR A 62 -13.85 10.13 -13.38
C THR A 62 -13.32 10.71 -14.70
N ALA A 63 -12.25 11.51 -14.64
CA ALA A 63 -11.70 12.21 -15.80
C ALA A 63 -10.87 11.32 -16.73
N ASP A 64 -10.18 10.31 -16.18
CA ASP A 64 -9.29 9.41 -16.90
C ASP A 64 -9.35 7.99 -16.30
N PRO A 65 -10.42 7.24 -16.58
CA PRO A 65 -10.61 5.89 -16.03
C PRO A 65 -9.51 4.90 -16.44
N ASP A 66 -8.95 5.07 -17.64
CA ASP A 66 -7.93 4.16 -18.18
C ASP A 66 -6.54 4.40 -17.56
N GLY A 67 -6.15 5.65 -17.33
CA GLY A 67 -4.90 6.02 -16.69
C GLY A 67 -4.95 5.98 -15.15
N PHE A 68 -6.15 5.99 -14.56
CA PHE A 68 -6.33 6.02 -13.12
C PHE A 68 -5.67 4.85 -12.36
N PRO A 69 -5.72 3.57 -12.84
CA PRO A 69 -5.08 2.46 -12.14
C PRO A 69 -3.58 2.65 -11.93
N ASP A 70 -2.85 3.18 -12.94
CA ASP A 70 -1.41 3.39 -12.85
C ASP A 70 -1.07 4.58 -11.94
N LEU A 71 -1.84 5.66 -12.02
CA LEU A 71 -1.71 6.80 -11.11
C LEU A 71 -1.99 6.38 -9.66
N SER A 72 -3.09 5.66 -9.43
CA SER A 72 -3.48 5.16 -8.10
C SER A 72 -2.41 4.25 -7.51
N LEU A 73 -1.88 3.30 -8.30
CA LEU A 73 -0.80 2.41 -7.87
C LEU A 73 0.46 3.19 -7.50
N SER A 74 0.82 4.21 -8.27
CA SER A 74 1.98 5.07 -7.99
C SER A 74 1.82 5.81 -6.66
N ILE A 75 0.63 6.35 -6.39
CA ILE A 75 0.32 7.03 -5.14
C ILE A 75 0.31 6.06 -3.96
N VAL A 76 -0.32 4.89 -4.09
CA VAL A 76 -0.34 3.86 -3.03
C VAL A 76 1.08 3.42 -2.63
N LYS A 77 1.99 3.27 -3.60
CA LYS A 77 3.41 2.98 -3.32
C LYS A 77 4.11 4.09 -2.51
N LEU A 78 3.66 5.34 -2.63
CA LEU A 78 4.22 6.49 -1.90
C LEU A 78 3.59 6.71 -0.52
N LEU A 79 2.36 6.23 -0.30
CA LEU A 79 1.68 6.33 1.00
C LEU A 79 2.34 5.48 2.09
N GLY A 80 3.00 4.39 1.71
CA GLY A 80 3.59 3.44 2.65
C GLY A 80 2.60 2.40 3.19
N SER A 81 3.08 1.59 4.15
CA SER A 81 2.27 0.56 4.82
C SER A 81 1.69 1.11 6.13
N GLY A 82 0.49 0.66 6.48
CA GLY A 82 -0.04 0.90 7.83
C GLY A 82 0.64 -0.02 8.85
N GLU A 83 0.62 0.41 10.10
CA GLU A 83 1.21 -0.33 11.23
C GLU A 83 0.23 -0.39 12.41
N TYR A 84 0.51 -1.25 13.38
CA TYR A 84 -0.20 -1.25 14.65
C TYR A 84 0.63 -0.54 15.71
N GLU A 85 0.00 0.37 16.44
CA GLU A 85 0.57 1.07 17.58
C GLU A 85 -0.30 0.89 18.81
N LEU A 86 0.32 0.93 19.99
CA LEU A 86 -0.41 1.10 21.24
C LEU A 86 -0.77 2.57 21.38
N GLU A 87 -2.05 2.84 21.58
CA GLU A 87 -2.55 4.14 22.00
C GLU A 87 -2.87 4.06 23.49
N VAL A 88 -2.32 4.99 24.25
CA VAL A 88 -2.60 5.20 25.67
C VAL A 88 -3.43 6.48 25.79
N PRO A 89 -4.59 6.45 26.49
CA PRO A 89 -5.43 7.62 26.68
C PRO A 89 -4.66 8.80 27.28
N GLY A 90 -4.81 9.99 26.67
CA GLY A 90 -4.09 11.19 27.05
C GLY A 90 -2.75 11.42 26.33
N GLU A 91 -2.24 10.45 25.58
CA GLU A 91 -1.09 10.63 24.72
C GLU A 91 -1.49 11.14 23.33
N PRO A 92 -0.57 11.81 22.59
CA PRO A 92 -0.83 12.25 21.22
C PRO A 92 -1.18 11.10 20.29
N LEU A 93 -2.26 11.26 19.51
CA LEU A 93 -2.76 10.26 18.59
C LEU A 93 -2.01 10.27 17.26
N THR A 94 -1.52 9.10 16.83
CA THR A 94 -1.15 8.87 15.44
C THR A 94 -2.40 8.48 14.65
N GLY A 95 -2.78 9.28 13.66
CA GLY A 95 -3.99 9.02 12.85
C GLY A 95 -3.76 8.01 11.74
N HIS A 96 -4.83 7.71 11.00
CA HIS A 96 -4.78 6.93 9.78
C HIS A 96 -4.93 7.86 8.55
N PHE A 97 -3.81 8.29 7.97
CA PHE A 97 -3.77 9.27 6.89
C PHE A 97 -4.70 8.90 5.72
N GLY A 98 -4.62 7.66 5.22
CA GLY A 98 -5.41 7.22 4.07
C GLY A 98 -6.92 7.14 4.31
N LEU A 99 -7.39 7.21 5.57
CA LEU A 99 -8.80 7.27 5.94
C LEU A 99 -9.20 8.66 6.46
N ALA A 100 -8.25 9.58 6.59
CA ALA A 100 -8.44 10.91 7.19
C ALA A 100 -9.08 10.86 8.59
N VAL A 101 -8.77 9.84 9.40
CA VAL A 101 -9.30 9.68 10.76
C VAL A 101 -8.20 9.70 11.80
N LYS A 102 -8.48 10.29 12.98
CA LYS A 102 -7.52 10.39 14.09
C LYS A 102 -7.42 9.09 14.90
N GLY A 103 -8.54 8.42 15.18
CA GLY A 103 -8.57 7.18 15.96
C GLY A 103 -9.20 6.05 15.13
N TYR A 104 -8.42 4.99 14.85
CA TYR A 104 -8.89 3.86 14.07
C TYR A 104 -8.33 2.54 14.62
N ALA A 105 -9.21 1.65 15.07
CA ALA A 105 -8.85 0.33 15.53
C ALA A 105 -9.48 -0.74 14.63
N HIS A 106 -8.78 -1.82 14.40
CA HIS A 106 -9.41 -2.99 13.81
C HIS A 106 -10.18 -3.77 14.87
N SER A 107 -11.48 -4.04 14.63
CA SER A 107 -12.37 -4.72 15.59
C SER A 107 -13.45 -5.59 14.94
N THR A 108 -13.55 -5.61 13.60
CA THR A 108 -14.69 -6.18 12.89
C THR A 108 -14.44 -7.55 12.25
N ALA A 109 -13.22 -8.11 12.37
CA ALA A 109 -12.87 -9.41 11.80
C ALA A 109 -11.99 -10.25 12.74
N PRO A 110 -12.44 -10.55 13.98
CA PRO A 110 -11.65 -11.29 14.97
C PRO A 110 -11.39 -12.75 14.60
N ASN A 111 -12.12 -13.30 13.65
CA ASN A 111 -11.94 -14.65 13.12
C ASN A 111 -10.67 -14.82 12.26
N ARG A 112 -10.10 -13.72 11.73
CA ARG A 112 -8.96 -13.76 10.83
C ARG A 112 -7.87 -12.72 11.11
N ARG A 113 -8.12 -11.75 11.99
CA ARG A 113 -7.14 -10.74 12.39
C ARG A 113 -6.98 -10.72 13.91
N TYR A 114 -5.78 -11.03 14.36
CA TYR A 114 -5.47 -11.08 15.79
C TYR A 114 -5.68 -9.74 16.52
N PRO A 115 -5.31 -8.57 15.95
CA PRO A 115 -5.60 -7.26 16.56
C PRO A 115 -7.09 -7.03 16.83
N ASP A 116 -7.98 -7.53 15.96
CA ASP A 116 -9.43 -7.43 16.15
C ASP A 116 -9.89 -8.27 17.35
N LEU A 117 -9.31 -9.45 17.55
CA LEU A 117 -9.60 -10.28 18.72
C LEU A 117 -9.18 -9.58 20.01
N ILE A 118 -8.01 -8.95 20.04
CA ILE A 118 -7.55 -8.15 21.17
C ILE A 118 -8.51 -6.98 21.44
N ALA A 119 -8.89 -6.23 20.39
CA ALA A 119 -9.86 -5.13 20.50
C ALA A 119 -11.21 -5.62 21.06
N GLN A 120 -11.71 -6.79 20.64
CA GLN A 120 -12.94 -7.38 21.16
C GLN A 120 -12.83 -7.79 22.63
N ARG A 121 -11.69 -8.30 23.09
CA ARG A 121 -11.44 -8.63 24.49
C ARG A 121 -11.40 -7.38 25.37
N LEU A 122 -10.73 -6.31 24.89
CA LEU A 122 -10.72 -5.02 25.56
C LEU A 122 -12.13 -4.41 25.62
N LEU A 123 -12.90 -4.49 24.55
CA LEU A 123 -14.28 -4.00 24.49
C LEU A 123 -15.17 -4.74 25.48
N LYS A 124 -15.07 -6.09 25.59
CA LYS A 124 -15.81 -6.87 26.58
C LYS A 124 -15.45 -6.48 28.02
N ALA A 125 -14.17 -6.22 28.29
CA ALA A 125 -13.74 -5.73 29.62
C ALA A 125 -14.30 -4.33 29.90
N ALA A 126 -14.26 -3.41 28.94
CA ALA A 126 -14.82 -2.07 29.05
C ALA A 126 -16.33 -2.07 29.33
N LEU A 127 -17.10 -2.90 28.60
CA LEU A 127 -18.55 -3.04 28.77
C LEU A 127 -18.93 -3.65 30.10
N ALA A 128 -18.09 -4.54 30.63
CA ALA A 128 -18.28 -5.18 31.96
C ALA A 128 -17.69 -4.35 33.11
N ALA A 129 -17.23 -3.11 32.84
CA ALA A 129 -16.54 -2.24 33.80
C ALA A 129 -15.37 -2.95 34.55
N ARG A 130 -14.65 -3.83 33.83
CA ARG A 130 -13.47 -4.55 34.32
C ARG A 130 -12.18 -3.88 33.82
N PRO A 131 -11.07 -4.03 34.56
CA PRO A 131 -9.77 -3.55 34.10
C PRO A 131 -9.36 -4.23 32.77
N SER A 132 -8.39 -3.62 32.08
CA SER A 132 -7.78 -4.22 30.88
C SER A 132 -7.26 -5.63 31.20
N PRO A 133 -7.55 -6.64 30.37
CA PRO A 133 -6.99 -7.98 30.53
C PRO A 133 -5.49 -8.07 30.13
N TYR A 134 -4.93 -6.97 29.65
CA TYR A 134 -3.55 -6.90 29.18
C TYR A 134 -2.86 -5.66 29.76
N PRO A 135 -1.62 -5.77 30.28
CA PRO A 135 -0.79 -4.63 30.59
C PRO A 135 -0.29 -3.91 29.32
N ASN A 136 0.09 -2.64 29.46
CA ASN A 136 0.47 -1.81 28.31
C ASN A 136 1.74 -2.29 27.56
N ASP A 137 2.69 -2.89 28.29
CA ASP A 137 3.90 -3.45 27.68
C ASP A 137 3.59 -4.69 26.83
N GLU A 138 2.68 -5.54 27.25
CA GLU A 138 2.17 -6.66 26.46
C GLU A 138 1.43 -6.18 25.22
N LEU A 139 0.51 -5.21 25.35
CA LEU A 139 -0.18 -4.62 24.18
C LEU A 139 0.81 -4.00 23.19
N ARG A 140 1.86 -3.33 23.68
CA ARG A 140 2.91 -2.76 22.82
C ARG A 140 3.71 -3.85 22.08
N ALA A 141 4.00 -4.95 22.77
CA ALA A 141 4.66 -6.10 22.14
C ALA A 141 3.76 -6.74 21.07
N MET A 142 2.47 -6.91 21.35
CA MET A 142 1.48 -7.42 20.38
C MET A 142 1.37 -6.51 19.14
N ALA A 143 1.35 -5.18 19.34
CA ALA A 143 1.28 -4.24 18.23
C ALA A 143 2.47 -4.40 17.26
N ARG A 144 3.69 -4.45 17.81
CA ARG A 144 4.91 -4.69 17.00
C ARG A 144 4.85 -6.02 16.28
N HIS A 145 4.52 -7.10 17.02
CA HIS A 145 4.41 -8.44 16.44
C HIS A 145 3.40 -8.49 15.29
N CYS A 146 2.22 -7.90 15.46
CA CYS A 146 1.19 -7.86 14.42
C CYS A 146 1.68 -7.11 13.16
N THR A 147 2.40 -6.00 13.32
CA THR A 147 2.98 -5.26 12.20
C THR A 147 4.03 -6.09 11.47
N GLU A 148 4.95 -6.73 12.20
CA GLU A 148 5.99 -7.59 11.63
C GLU A 148 5.40 -8.78 10.85
N GLN A 149 4.38 -9.44 11.42
CA GLN A 149 3.75 -10.59 10.76
C GLN A 149 2.93 -10.17 9.54
N GLU A 150 2.26 -9.02 9.57
CA GLU A 150 1.56 -8.47 8.40
C GLU A 150 2.55 -8.12 7.28
N ASP A 151 3.69 -7.51 7.60
CA ASP A 151 4.74 -7.21 6.64
C ASP A 151 5.34 -8.49 6.03
N ASN A 152 5.55 -9.53 6.85
CA ASN A 152 6.04 -10.83 6.38
C ASN A 152 5.01 -11.52 5.47
N ALA A 153 3.74 -11.54 5.86
CA ALA A 153 2.67 -12.07 5.03
C ALA A 153 2.57 -11.33 3.68
N ALA A 154 2.65 -10.00 3.68
CA ALA A 154 2.65 -9.20 2.46
C ALA A 154 3.89 -9.45 1.57
N LYS A 155 5.05 -9.78 2.14
CA LYS A 155 6.24 -10.19 1.36
C LYS A 155 6.00 -11.53 0.66
N VAL A 156 5.44 -12.51 1.38
CA VAL A 156 5.11 -13.83 0.83
C VAL A 156 4.06 -13.70 -0.28
N GLU A 157 2.98 -12.96 -0.03
CA GLU A 157 1.92 -12.70 -1.02
C GLU A 157 2.50 -12.09 -2.30
N ARG A 158 3.34 -11.05 -2.18
CA ARG A 158 4.00 -10.45 -3.34
C ARG A 158 4.92 -11.43 -4.06
N GLN A 159 5.63 -12.28 -3.33
CA GLN A 159 6.50 -13.30 -3.95
C GLN A 159 5.68 -14.33 -4.72
N VAL A 160 4.60 -14.84 -4.14
CA VAL A 160 3.69 -15.79 -4.80
C VAL A 160 3.07 -15.16 -6.05
N ALA A 161 2.59 -13.92 -5.96
CA ALA A 161 2.03 -13.21 -7.11
C ALA A 161 3.06 -13.04 -8.24
N LYS A 162 4.32 -12.72 -7.92
CA LYS A 162 5.41 -12.63 -8.90
C LYS A 162 5.73 -13.98 -9.52
N SER A 163 5.81 -15.05 -8.73
CA SER A 163 6.05 -16.40 -9.23
C SER A 163 4.92 -16.88 -10.13
N ALA A 164 3.66 -16.60 -9.77
CA ALA A 164 2.50 -16.92 -10.61
C ALA A 164 2.52 -16.13 -11.94
N ALA A 165 2.87 -14.84 -11.91
CA ALA A 165 3.03 -14.02 -13.10
C ALA A 165 4.16 -14.53 -14.01
N ALA A 166 5.29 -14.93 -13.41
CA ALA A 166 6.41 -15.52 -14.13
C ALA A 166 6.01 -16.84 -14.80
N LEU A 167 5.28 -17.71 -14.08
CA LEU A 167 4.76 -18.97 -14.63
C LEU A 167 3.83 -18.73 -15.82
N LEU A 168 2.93 -17.75 -15.71
CA LEU A 168 2.00 -17.37 -16.79
C LEU A 168 2.73 -16.92 -18.07
N LEU A 169 3.92 -16.34 -17.92
CA LEU A 169 4.74 -15.83 -19.02
C LEU A 169 5.77 -16.84 -19.52
N ALA A 170 6.04 -17.94 -18.81
CA ALA A 170 7.13 -18.87 -19.13
C ALA A 170 7.09 -19.40 -20.57
N SER A 171 5.89 -19.67 -21.12
CA SER A 171 5.72 -20.12 -22.50
C SER A 171 5.73 -19.00 -23.54
N ARG A 172 5.95 -17.73 -23.13
CA ARG A 172 5.88 -16.54 -23.97
C ARG A 172 7.22 -15.84 -24.15
N ILE A 173 8.34 -16.49 -23.78
CA ILE A 173 9.68 -15.96 -23.99
C ILE A 173 9.87 -15.65 -25.48
N GLY A 174 10.45 -14.51 -25.80
CA GLY A 174 10.61 -13.98 -27.16
C GLY A 174 9.42 -13.17 -27.69
N ARG A 175 8.22 -13.24 -27.06
CA ARG A 175 7.08 -12.43 -27.46
C ARG A 175 7.25 -10.96 -27.07
N GLN A 176 6.64 -10.10 -27.87
CA GLN A 176 6.65 -8.65 -27.66
C GLN A 176 5.33 -8.21 -27.01
N PHE A 177 5.42 -7.16 -26.18
CA PHE A 177 4.31 -6.58 -25.45
C PHE A 177 4.42 -5.05 -25.45
N ASP A 178 3.27 -4.39 -25.44
CA ASP A 178 3.18 -2.98 -25.14
C ASP A 178 3.12 -2.79 -23.63
N GLY A 179 3.86 -1.83 -23.13
CA GLY A 179 3.95 -1.56 -21.70
C GLY A 179 4.18 -0.10 -21.40
N ILE A 180 4.19 0.20 -20.10
CA ILE A 180 4.49 1.52 -19.56
C ILE A 180 5.62 1.38 -18.55
N VAL A 181 6.58 2.29 -18.59
CA VAL A 181 7.67 2.35 -17.59
C VAL A 181 7.09 2.76 -16.25
N THR A 182 7.21 1.89 -15.25
CA THR A 182 6.67 2.08 -13.89
C THR A 182 7.73 2.48 -12.87
N GLY A 183 9.00 2.33 -13.20
CA GLY A 183 10.11 2.69 -12.34
C GLY A 183 11.38 2.89 -13.13
N ALA A 184 12.13 3.98 -12.83
CA ALA A 184 13.46 4.26 -13.38
C ALA A 184 14.32 4.85 -12.26
N SER A 185 15.37 4.15 -11.87
CA SER A 185 16.28 4.53 -10.79
C SER A 185 17.65 3.88 -10.98
N ALA A 186 18.62 4.25 -10.15
CA ALA A 186 19.93 3.60 -10.11
C ALA A 186 19.87 2.08 -9.84
N LYS A 187 18.77 1.58 -9.25
CA LYS A 187 18.54 0.15 -8.98
C LYS A 187 18.03 -0.61 -10.20
N GLY A 188 17.56 0.08 -11.23
CA GLY A 188 17.06 -0.49 -12.48
C GLY A 188 15.86 0.26 -13.04
N THR A 189 15.38 -0.24 -14.18
CA THR A 189 14.19 0.24 -14.86
C THR A 189 13.18 -0.88 -14.98
N TRP A 190 11.90 -0.58 -14.73
CA TRP A 190 10.81 -1.55 -14.76
C TRP A 190 9.72 -1.08 -15.71
N ALA A 191 9.10 -2.03 -16.39
CA ALA A 191 7.92 -1.79 -17.21
C ALA A 191 6.79 -2.73 -16.81
N ARG A 192 5.57 -2.23 -16.89
CA ARG A 192 4.35 -3.02 -16.74
C ARG A 192 3.71 -3.21 -18.10
N ILE A 193 3.48 -4.47 -18.47
CA ILE A 193 2.69 -4.84 -19.65
C ILE A 193 1.21 -4.93 -19.28
N ALA A 194 0.30 -4.72 -20.23
CA ALA A 194 -1.14 -4.64 -19.99
C ALA A 194 -1.82 -6.03 -19.98
N ALA A 195 -1.40 -6.93 -20.87
CA ALA A 195 -2.03 -8.23 -21.06
C ALA A 195 -1.00 -9.39 -21.16
N PRO A 196 -0.76 -10.12 -20.07
CA PRO A 196 -1.30 -9.97 -18.70
C PRO A 196 -0.75 -8.72 -17.99
N ALA A 197 -1.46 -8.22 -16.96
CA ALA A 197 -1.02 -7.06 -16.19
C ALA A 197 0.14 -7.43 -15.25
N VAL A 198 1.38 -7.43 -15.77
CA VAL A 198 2.58 -7.90 -15.09
C VAL A 198 3.70 -6.87 -15.19
N GLU A 199 4.42 -6.66 -14.09
CA GLU A 199 5.61 -5.82 -14.03
C GLU A 199 6.87 -6.68 -14.11
N GLY A 200 7.83 -6.27 -14.96
CA GLY A 200 9.14 -6.90 -15.07
C GLY A 200 10.25 -5.88 -15.22
N ARG A 201 11.49 -6.31 -15.03
CA ARG A 201 12.68 -5.46 -15.14
C ARG A 201 13.10 -5.34 -16.63
N ILE A 202 13.42 -4.14 -17.07
CA ILE A 202 14.07 -3.94 -18.36
C ILE A 202 15.57 -4.10 -18.14
N VAL A 203 16.14 -5.17 -18.71
CA VAL A 203 17.57 -5.53 -18.52
C VAL A 203 18.46 -5.01 -19.66
N ARG A 204 17.86 -4.61 -20.79
CA ARG A 204 18.59 -4.04 -21.95
C ARG A 204 17.74 -2.97 -22.65
N GLY A 205 18.41 -1.89 -23.10
CA GLY A 205 17.77 -0.78 -23.81
C GLY A 205 16.97 0.16 -22.93
N PHE A 206 17.31 0.25 -21.64
CA PHE A 206 16.59 1.08 -20.66
C PHE A 206 17.10 2.52 -20.56
N ASP A 207 18.20 2.85 -21.24
CA ASP A 207 18.81 4.18 -21.16
C ASP A 207 17.84 5.27 -21.66
N GLY A 208 17.68 6.32 -20.87
CA GLY A 208 16.84 7.47 -21.21
C GLY A 208 15.34 7.28 -20.96
N LEU A 209 14.87 6.06 -20.62
CA LEU A 209 13.46 5.81 -20.32
C LEU A 209 13.00 6.52 -19.04
N ARG A 210 11.81 7.11 -19.09
CA ARG A 210 11.19 7.84 -17.98
C ARG A 210 9.91 7.16 -17.51
N VAL A 211 9.62 7.28 -16.23
CA VAL A 211 8.37 6.77 -15.64
C VAL A 211 7.17 7.41 -16.34
N GLY A 212 6.20 6.56 -16.73
CA GLY A 212 5.02 6.95 -17.50
C GLY A 212 5.19 6.86 -19.02
N GLU A 213 6.39 6.60 -19.52
CA GLU A 213 6.66 6.46 -20.96
C GLU A 213 6.14 5.12 -21.48
N ARG A 214 5.49 5.13 -22.65
CA ARG A 214 5.09 3.91 -23.36
C ARG A 214 6.31 3.27 -24.00
N VAL A 215 6.41 1.95 -23.87
CA VAL A 215 7.57 1.18 -24.35
C VAL A 215 7.12 -0.12 -24.98
N ARG A 216 7.72 -0.51 -26.09
CA ARG A 216 7.61 -1.84 -26.67
C ARG A 216 8.71 -2.71 -26.08
N VAL A 217 8.34 -3.82 -25.42
CA VAL A 217 9.30 -4.71 -24.76
C VAL A 217 9.16 -6.13 -25.28
N GLN A 218 10.26 -6.85 -25.33
CA GLN A 218 10.29 -8.30 -25.61
C GLN A 218 10.62 -9.03 -24.31
N LEU A 219 9.90 -10.10 -24.01
CA LEU A 219 10.19 -10.98 -22.89
C LEU A 219 11.48 -11.76 -23.14
N ALA A 220 12.51 -11.48 -22.37
CA ALA A 220 13.84 -12.06 -22.54
C ALA A 220 14.05 -13.30 -21.68
N HIS A 221 13.62 -13.24 -20.41
CA HIS A 221 13.85 -14.30 -19.45
C HIS A 221 12.78 -14.33 -18.36
N VAL A 222 12.57 -15.52 -17.79
CA VAL A 222 11.66 -15.76 -16.66
C VAL A 222 12.29 -16.73 -15.69
N ASP A 223 12.28 -16.38 -14.41
CA ASP A 223 12.62 -17.29 -13.30
C ASP A 223 11.37 -17.43 -12.40
N VAL A 224 10.67 -18.55 -12.55
CA VAL A 224 9.43 -18.80 -11.81
C VAL A 224 9.66 -18.93 -10.31
N ALA A 225 10.76 -19.56 -9.89
CA ALA A 225 11.06 -19.77 -8.48
C ALA A 225 11.31 -18.45 -7.74
N ARG A 226 12.01 -17.52 -8.39
CA ARG A 226 12.31 -16.19 -7.86
C ARG A 226 11.24 -15.14 -8.21
N GLY A 227 10.34 -15.46 -9.14
CA GLY A 227 9.35 -14.52 -9.66
C GLY A 227 9.98 -13.38 -10.47
N PHE A 228 11.12 -13.64 -11.14
CA PHE A 228 11.77 -12.64 -11.97
C PHE A 228 11.26 -12.70 -13.40
N ILE A 229 11.03 -11.53 -13.97
CA ILE A 229 10.57 -11.33 -15.33
C ILE A 229 11.45 -10.23 -15.91
N ASP A 230 12.22 -10.59 -16.95
CA ASP A 230 13.15 -9.69 -17.60
C ASP A 230 12.70 -9.36 -19.01
N PHE A 231 12.68 -8.09 -19.32
CA PHE A 231 12.36 -7.55 -20.61
C PHE A 231 13.58 -6.89 -21.28
N THR A 232 13.56 -6.82 -22.59
CA THR A 232 14.43 -5.95 -23.38
C THR A 232 13.56 -4.99 -24.19
N THR A 233 14.00 -3.75 -24.39
CA THR A 233 13.27 -2.85 -25.28
C THR A 233 13.43 -3.29 -26.72
N VAL A 234 12.37 -3.15 -27.49
CA VAL A 234 12.38 -3.29 -28.95
C VAL A 234 12.45 -1.89 -29.52
N ARG A 235 13.54 -1.55 -30.24
CA ARG A 235 13.59 -0.30 -30.99
C ARG A 235 12.51 -0.36 -32.07
N GLN A 236 11.64 0.63 -32.14
CA GLN A 236 10.85 0.86 -33.31
C GLN A 236 11.86 1.38 -34.40
N GLU A 237 12.07 0.57 -35.44
CA GLU A 237 12.70 1.10 -36.67
C GLU A 237 11.74 2.16 -37.22
N SER A 238 12.22 3.38 -37.26
CA SER A 238 11.52 4.55 -37.81
C SER A 238 11.41 4.43 -39.33
#